data_d6c202ad4cc4c51a1c7e77c81ec1d061
#
_entry.id   d6c202ad4cc4c51a1c7e77c81ec1d061
#
_cell.length_a   1.000
_cell.length_b   1.000
_cell.length_c   1.000
_cell.angle_alpha   90.00
_cell.angle_beta   90.00
_cell.angle_gamma   90.00
#
_symmetry.space_group_name_H-M   'P 1'
#
loop_
_entity.id
_entity.type
_entity.pdbx_description
1 polymer ?
#
loop_
_entity_poly.entity_id
_entity_poly.type
_entity_poly.pdbx_seq_one_letter_code
_entity_poly.pdbx_strand_id
1 'polypeptide(L)'
;EDLRKVYQKQTKEIVDNVLETQKLKVTDILQRISKGCEITETTNAKGEIVYKKGKIFDRTLKSAQEMCENFKNFQPINNELSAKVVKATESLQEVLKDVDTETLQESDAERHQVKTKVDDILSKFI
;
A
#
# COMPACT_ATOMS: atom_id res chain seq x y z
N GLU A 1 41.36 9.92 7.98
CA GLU A 1 40.15 9.45 7.30
C GLU A 1 39.58 10.55 6.40
N ASP A 2 39.20 10.20 5.18
CA ASP A 2 38.69 11.15 4.21
C ASP A 2 37.27 11.61 4.58
N LEU A 3 37.08 12.91 4.81
CA LEU A 3 35.78 13.50 5.12
C LEU A 3 34.73 13.19 4.07
N ARG A 4 35.11 13.09 2.81
CA ARG A 4 34.21 12.76 1.70
C ARG A 4 33.56 11.40 1.89
N LYS A 5 34.32 10.40 2.34
CA LYS A 5 33.81 9.06 2.63
C LYS A 5 32.86 9.07 3.81
N VAL A 6 33.13 9.89 4.82
CA VAL A 6 32.23 10.03 5.98
C VAL A 6 30.90 10.62 5.54
N TYR A 7 30.91 11.69 4.76
CA TYR A 7 29.67 12.30 4.25
C TYR A 7 28.89 11.37 3.33
N GLN A 8 29.56 10.63 2.46
CA GLN A 8 28.89 9.66 1.57
C GLN A 8 28.22 8.56 2.38
N LYS A 9 28.87 8.07 3.42
CA LYS A 9 28.28 7.05 4.29
C LYS A 9 27.05 7.57 5.03
N GLN A 10 27.14 8.78 5.62
CA GLN A 10 26.02 9.39 6.32
C GLN A 10 24.85 9.65 5.38
N THR A 11 25.09 10.14 4.17
CA THR A 11 24.06 10.37 3.16
C THR A 11 23.37 9.05 2.79
N LYS A 12 24.14 7.99 2.60
CA LYS A 12 23.61 6.67 2.29
C LYS A 12 22.71 6.16 3.41
N GLU A 13 23.13 6.31 4.67
CA GLU A 13 22.33 5.90 5.83
C GLU A 13 21.02 6.66 5.91
N ILE A 14 21.01 7.96 5.65
CA ILE A 14 19.80 8.78 5.63
C ILE A 14 18.86 8.30 4.52
N VAL A 15 19.38 8.08 3.32
CA VAL A 15 18.62 7.58 2.18
C VAL A 15 18.00 6.22 2.49
N ASP A 16 18.80 5.29 3.01
CA ASP A 16 18.35 3.94 3.36
C ASP A 16 17.24 4.01 4.41
N ASN A 17 17.35 4.86 5.41
CA ASN A 17 16.34 5.03 6.45
C ASN A 17 15.04 5.60 5.89
N VAL A 18 15.11 6.57 4.99
CA VAL A 18 13.92 7.13 4.32
C VAL A 18 13.23 6.06 3.50
N LEU A 19 13.98 5.26 2.73
CA LEU A 19 13.42 4.20 1.90
C LEU A 19 12.79 3.09 2.74
N GLU A 20 13.41 2.71 3.86
CA GLU A 20 12.82 1.74 4.78
C GLU A 20 11.51 2.26 5.38
N THR A 21 11.46 3.54 5.73
CA THR A 21 10.23 4.18 6.21
C THR A 21 9.15 4.16 5.12
N GLN A 22 9.50 4.46 3.88
CA GLN A 22 8.57 4.40 2.75
C GLN A 22 8.05 2.98 2.55
N LYS A 23 8.92 1.98 2.63
CA LYS A 23 8.55 0.57 2.53
C LYS A 23 7.52 0.18 3.59
N LEU A 24 7.74 0.57 4.83
CA LEU A 24 6.82 0.28 5.93
C LEU A 24 5.46 0.95 5.70
N LYS A 25 5.44 2.19 5.23
CA LYS A 25 4.20 2.91 4.94
C LYS A 25 3.43 2.31 3.78
N VAL A 26 4.11 1.92 2.71
CA VAL A 26 3.50 1.25 1.56
C VAL A 26 2.89 -0.07 2.00
N THR A 27 3.64 -0.88 2.75
CA THR A 27 3.16 -2.16 3.28
C THR A 27 1.91 -1.97 4.14
N ASP A 28 1.94 -1.01 5.07
CA ASP A 28 0.81 -0.71 5.95
C ASP A 28 -0.45 -0.32 5.16
N ILE A 29 -0.32 0.59 4.20
CA ILE A 29 -1.44 1.04 3.38
C ILE A 29 -2.02 -0.11 2.53
N LEU A 30 -1.18 -0.91 1.91
CA LEU A 30 -1.61 -2.07 1.13
C LEU A 30 -2.39 -3.06 2.00
N GLN A 31 -1.89 -3.35 3.21
CA GLN A 31 -2.56 -4.24 4.15
C GLN A 31 -3.90 -3.68 4.62
N ARG A 32 -3.98 -2.38 4.87
CA ARG A 32 -5.23 -1.73 5.28
C ARG A 32 -6.29 -1.79 4.20
N ILE A 33 -5.92 -1.54 2.95
CA ILE A 33 -6.84 -1.62 1.81
C ILE A 33 -7.30 -3.06 1.61
N SER A 34 -6.37 -4.01 1.62
CA SER A 34 -6.68 -5.44 1.48
C SER A 34 -7.66 -5.90 2.56
N LYS A 35 -7.38 -5.58 3.81
CA LYS A 35 -8.23 -5.94 4.95
C LYS A 35 -9.60 -5.25 4.88
N GLY A 36 -9.64 -4.01 4.43
CA GLY A 36 -10.88 -3.26 4.25
C GLY A 36 -11.77 -3.85 3.16
N CYS A 37 -11.19 -4.48 2.15
CA CYS A 37 -11.92 -5.16 1.08
C CYS A 37 -12.30 -6.60 1.42
N GLU A 38 -11.86 -7.13 2.56
CA GLU A 38 -12.07 -8.51 2.95
C GLU A 38 -13.56 -8.80 3.22
N ILE A 39 -14.03 -9.94 2.72
CA ILE A 39 -15.36 -10.47 3.03
C ILE A 39 -15.15 -11.79 3.77
N THR A 40 -15.54 -11.84 5.04
CA THR A 40 -15.35 -13.01 5.89
C THR A 40 -16.68 -13.73 6.08
N GLU A 41 -16.66 -15.05 5.94
CA GLU A 41 -17.79 -15.91 6.20
C GLU A 41 -17.74 -16.39 7.66
N THR A 42 -18.82 -16.15 8.41
CA THR A 42 -18.94 -16.61 9.81
C THR A 42 -20.27 -17.30 10.01
N THR A 43 -20.34 -18.16 11.04
CA THR A 43 -21.58 -18.83 11.43
C THR A 43 -22.10 -18.16 12.70
N ASN A 44 -23.38 -17.71 12.67
CA ASN A 44 -24.00 -17.11 13.84
C ASN A 44 -24.49 -18.19 14.84
N ALA A 45 -25.05 -17.76 15.98
CA ALA A 45 -25.56 -18.64 17.03
C ALA A 45 -26.67 -19.59 16.54
N LYS A 46 -27.37 -19.23 15.45
CA LYS A 46 -28.44 -20.05 14.85
C LYS A 46 -27.94 -21.04 13.80
N GLY A 47 -26.63 -21.10 13.57
CA GLY A 47 -26.02 -21.94 12.54
C GLY A 47 -26.13 -21.36 11.12
N GLU A 48 -26.60 -20.14 10.97
CA GLU A 48 -26.70 -19.47 9.67
C GLU A 48 -25.36 -18.87 9.25
N ILE A 49 -25.06 -18.92 7.95
CA ILE A 49 -23.87 -18.32 7.38
C ILE A 49 -24.08 -16.80 7.28
N VAL A 50 -23.19 -16.03 7.89
CA VAL A 50 -23.21 -14.57 7.87
C VAL A 50 -21.92 -14.08 7.25
N TYR A 51 -22.02 -13.13 6.32
CA TYR A 51 -20.88 -12.50 5.68
C TYR A 51 -20.57 -11.19 6.38
N LYS A 52 -19.31 -11.06 6.84
CA LYS A 52 -18.81 -9.84 7.45
C LYS A 52 -17.88 -9.15 6.48
N LYS A 53 -18.19 -7.90 6.14
CA LYS A 53 -17.38 -7.10 5.23
C LYS A 53 -16.46 -6.15 6.02
N GLY A 54 -15.22 -6.05 5.58
CA GLY A 54 -14.31 -5.03 6.08
C GLY A 54 -14.81 -3.63 5.73
N LYS A 55 -14.32 -2.63 6.45
CA LYS A 55 -14.65 -1.23 6.21
C LYS A 55 -13.49 -0.51 5.58
N ILE A 56 -13.77 0.24 4.51
CA ILE A 56 -12.80 1.13 3.88
C ILE A 56 -13.31 2.54 4.05
N PHE A 57 -12.44 3.41 4.52
CA PHE A 57 -12.76 4.82 4.73
C PHE A 57 -12.16 5.67 3.59
N ASP A 58 -12.87 6.73 3.20
CA ASP A 58 -12.36 7.71 2.23
C ASP A 58 -10.99 8.22 2.61
N ARG A 59 -10.76 8.43 3.92
CA ARG A 59 -9.48 8.87 4.46
C ARG A 59 -8.34 7.90 4.13
N THR A 60 -8.60 6.59 4.15
CA THR A 60 -7.59 5.58 3.81
C THR A 60 -7.20 5.66 2.34
N LEU A 61 -8.18 5.76 1.44
CA LEU A 61 -7.92 5.90 0.00
C LEU A 61 -7.21 7.21 -0.31
N LYS A 62 -7.62 8.30 0.32
CA LYS A 62 -6.99 9.60 0.17
C LYS A 62 -5.55 9.59 0.66
N SER A 63 -5.29 8.99 1.83
CA SER A 63 -3.94 8.84 2.38
C SER A 63 -3.05 8.01 1.47
N ALA A 64 -3.59 6.95 0.86
CA ALA A 64 -2.85 6.14 -0.10
C ALA A 64 -2.44 6.95 -1.33
N GLN A 65 -3.35 7.75 -1.89
CA GLN A 65 -3.07 8.59 -3.04
C GLN A 65 -2.04 9.67 -2.71
N GLU A 66 -2.16 10.33 -1.55
CA GLU A 66 -1.21 11.34 -1.08
C GLU A 66 0.18 10.73 -0.85
N MET A 67 0.24 9.54 -0.26
CA MET A 67 1.49 8.81 -0.06
C MET A 67 2.19 8.53 -1.39
N CYS A 68 1.46 8.02 -2.38
CA CYS A 68 2.01 7.74 -3.70
C CYS A 68 2.56 9.01 -4.36
N GLU A 69 1.83 10.11 -4.24
CA GLU A 69 2.26 11.40 -4.78
C GLU A 69 3.53 11.92 -4.10
N ASN A 70 3.56 11.86 -2.76
CA ASN A 70 4.69 12.32 -1.98
C ASN A 70 5.95 11.49 -2.23
N PHE A 71 5.81 10.18 -2.38
CA PHE A 71 6.96 9.30 -2.56
C PHE A 71 7.62 9.45 -3.93
N LYS A 72 6.92 9.97 -4.92
CA LYS A 72 7.51 10.30 -6.22
C LYS A 72 8.56 11.41 -6.12
N ASN A 73 8.46 12.27 -5.12
CA ASN A 73 9.34 13.43 -4.96
C ASN A 73 10.69 13.09 -4.34
N PHE A 74 10.85 11.90 -3.79
CA PHE A 74 12.10 11.46 -3.19
C PHE A 74 12.42 10.03 -3.60
N GLN A 75 13.16 9.90 -4.71
CA GLN A 75 13.57 8.58 -5.21
C GLN A 75 14.98 8.64 -5.74
N PRO A 76 15.96 8.04 -5.05
CA PRO A 76 17.33 7.99 -5.51
C PRO A 76 17.47 7.08 -6.74
N ILE A 77 18.44 7.41 -7.57
CA ILE A 77 18.75 6.67 -8.79
C ILE A 77 19.61 5.44 -8.42
N ASN A 78 19.40 4.32 -9.14
CA ASN A 78 20.18 3.09 -8.97
C ASN A 78 20.09 2.47 -7.58
N ASN A 79 18.89 2.46 -7.01
CA ASN A 79 18.63 1.86 -5.70
C ASN A 79 17.50 0.83 -5.86
N GLU A 80 17.75 -0.42 -5.46
CA GLU A 80 16.78 -1.52 -5.61
C GLU A 80 15.51 -1.29 -4.81
N LEU A 81 15.64 -0.79 -3.58
CA LEU A 81 14.48 -0.53 -2.72
C LEU A 81 13.65 0.63 -3.28
N SER A 82 14.32 1.69 -3.78
CA SER A 82 13.64 2.79 -4.46
C SER A 82 12.84 2.30 -5.66
N ALA A 83 13.42 1.44 -6.49
CA ALA A 83 12.74 0.87 -7.65
C ALA A 83 11.50 0.07 -7.23
N LYS A 84 11.56 -0.69 -6.15
CA LYS A 84 10.42 -1.42 -5.60
C LYS A 84 9.33 -0.48 -5.09
N VAL A 85 9.71 0.57 -4.37
CA VAL A 85 8.77 1.59 -3.87
C VAL A 85 8.05 2.28 -5.04
N VAL A 86 8.79 2.71 -6.05
CA VAL A 86 8.23 3.34 -7.25
C VAL A 86 7.22 2.42 -7.93
N LYS A 87 7.61 1.17 -8.17
CA LYS A 87 6.74 0.20 -8.82
C LYS A 87 5.47 -0.07 -8.03
N ALA A 88 5.58 -0.23 -6.71
CA ALA A 88 4.43 -0.44 -5.84
C ALA A 88 3.49 0.75 -5.83
N THR A 89 4.02 1.98 -5.72
CA THR A 89 3.19 3.19 -5.71
C THR A 89 2.51 3.44 -7.06
N GLU A 90 3.20 3.22 -8.17
CA GLU A 90 2.60 3.34 -9.51
C GLU A 90 1.48 2.33 -9.71
N SER A 91 1.71 1.08 -9.31
CA SER A 91 0.69 0.03 -9.40
C SER A 91 -0.52 0.34 -8.51
N LEU A 92 -0.28 0.84 -7.30
CA LEU A 92 -1.35 1.22 -6.38
C LEU A 92 -2.16 2.40 -6.92
N GLN A 93 -1.51 3.42 -7.48
CA GLN A 93 -2.22 4.54 -8.11
C GLN A 93 -3.12 4.08 -9.24
N GLU A 94 -2.65 3.15 -10.06
CA GLU A 94 -3.45 2.60 -11.16
C GLU A 94 -4.67 1.84 -10.62
N VAL A 95 -4.50 1.05 -9.58
CA VAL A 95 -5.61 0.32 -8.93
C VAL A 95 -6.65 1.27 -8.36
N LEU A 96 -6.22 2.36 -7.72
CA LEU A 96 -7.11 3.30 -7.02
C LEU A 96 -7.68 4.40 -7.91
N LYS A 97 -7.26 4.50 -9.15
CA LYS A 97 -7.61 5.59 -10.07
C LYS A 97 -9.12 5.85 -10.16
N ASP A 98 -9.92 4.80 -10.27
CA ASP A 98 -11.38 4.91 -10.43
C ASP A 98 -12.12 4.25 -9.27
N VAL A 99 -11.46 4.11 -8.12
CA VAL A 99 -12.03 3.45 -6.94
C VAL A 99 -12.51 4.49 -5.93
N ASP A 100 -13.75 4.34 -5.49
CA ASP A 100 -14.30 5.11 -4.37
C ASP A 100 -14.90 4.18 -3.31
N THR A 101 -15.09 4.70 -2.10
CA THR A 101 -15.60 3.90 -0.97
C THR A 101 -17.04 3.46 -1.18
N GLU A 102 -17.85 4.26 -1.82
CA GLU A 102 -19.25 3.94 -2.09
C GLU A 102 -19.36 2.71 -2.98
N THR A 103 -18.64 2.68 -4.10
CA THR A 103 -18.60 1.53 -5.00
C THR A 103 -18.07 0.28 -4.27
N LEU A 104 -17.05 0.42 -3.45
CA LEU A 104 -16.49 -0.70 -2.68
C LEU A 104 -17.47 -1.23 -1.64
N GLN A 105 -18.31 -0.38 -1.06
CA GLN A 105 -19.34 -0.81 -0.11
C GLN A 105 -20.48 -1.56 -0.79
N GLU A 106 -20.85 -1.14 -1.99
CA GLU A 106 -22.01 -1.69 -2.72
C GLU A 106 -21.67 -2.92 -3.56
N SER A 107 -20.43 -3.03 -4.07
CA SER A 107 -20.04 -4.09 -5.00
C SER A 107 -19.02 -5.05 -4.42
N ASP A 108 -19.44 -6.28 -4.16
CA ASP A 108 -18.56 -7.35 -3.71
C ASP A 108 -17.53 -7.72 -4.79
N ALA A 109 -17.92 -7.66 -6.06
CA ALA A 109 -17.03 -7.92 -7.19
C ALA A 109 -15.89 -6.89 -7.24
N GLU A 110 -16.21 -5.61 -7.01
CA GLU A 110 -15.22 -4.53 -6.98
C GLU A 110 -14.25 -4.70 -5.81
N ARG A 111 -14.76 -5.04 -4.62
CA ARG A 111 -13.93 -5.37 -3.46
C ARG A 111 -12.96 -6.50 -3.76
N HIS A 112 -13.45 -7.55 -4.39
CA HIS A 112 -12.63 -8.70 -4.74
C HIS A 112 -11.53 -8.33 -5.73
N GLN A 113 -11.84 -7.54 -6.75
CA GLN A 113 -10.86 -7.05 -7.71
C GLN A 113 -9.78 -6.20 -7.06
N VAL A 114 -10.17 -5.21 -6.27
CA VAL A 114 -9.23 -4.32 -5.58
C VAL A 114 -8.34 -5.11 -4.63
N LYS A 115 -8.93 -6.00 -3.82
CA LYS A 115 -8.18 -6.85 -2.90
C LYS A 115 -7.16 -7.71 -3.63
N THR A 116 -7.56 -8.38 -4.71
CA THR A 116 -6.68 -9.24 -5.50
C THR A 116 -5.49 -8.45 -6.06
N LYS A 117 -5.74 -7.27 -6.62
CA LYS A 117 -4.69 -6.40 -7.17
C LYS A 117 -3.75 -5.88 -6.09
N VAL A 118 -4.30 -5.45 -4.95
CA VAL A 118 -3.53 -4.95 -3.82
C VAL A 118 -2.67 -6.07 -3.21
N ASP A 119 -3.24 -7.26 -3.02
CA ASP A 119 -2.51 -8.42 -2.52
C ASP A 119 -1.38 -8.84 -3.46
N ASP A 120 -1.59 -8.74 -4.78
CA ASP A 120 -0.56 -9.01 -5.78
C ASP A 120 0.60 -8.01 -5.65
N ILE A 121 0.29 -6.71 -5.52
CA ILE A 121 1.31 -5.68 -5.29
C ILE A 121 2.10 -5.99 -4.02
N LEU A 122 1.40 -6.32 -2.94
CA LEU A 122 2.01 -6.63 -1.65
C LEU A 122 2.95 -7.82 -1.75
N SER A 123 2.54 -8.90 -2.41
CA SER A 123 3.35 -10.11 -2.57
C SER A 123 4.64 -9.86 -3.37
N LYS A 124 4.58 -9.00 -4.37
CA LYS A 124 5.74 -8.63 -5.19
C LYS A 124 6.63 -7.61 -4.48
N PHE A 125 6.07 -6.81 -3.60
CA PHE A 125 6.79 -5.78 -2.88
C PHE A 125 7.58 -6.32 -1.69
N ILE A 126 7.01 -7.28 -0.97
CA ILE A 126 7.67 -7.96 0.13
C ILE A 126 8.62 -9.02 -0.40
#